data_b31b9ce6783c631f23499a9efbc633d0
#
_entry.id   b31b9ce6783c631f23499a9efbc633d0
#
_cell.length_a   1.000
_cell.length_b   1.000
_cell.length_c   1.000
_cell.angle_alpha   90.00
_cell.angle_beta   90.00
_cell.angle_gamma   90.00
#
_symmetry.space_group_name_H-M   'P 1'
#
loop_
_entity.id
_entity.type
_entity.pdbx_description
1 polymer ?
#
loop_
_entity_poly.entity_id
_entity_poly.type
_entity_poly.pdbx_seq_one_letter_code
_entity_poly.pdbx_strand_id
1 'polypeptide(L)' 'MKAKELRDMTVEELRSKEKEVQETLFNLRFQHATGLLENTMRIPATKKDLARIKTVLRSKR' A
#
# COMPACT_ATOMS: atom_id res chain seq x y z
N MET A 1 4.51 0.44 7.15
CA MET A 1 5.18 1.71 6.77
C MET A 1 5.00 2.75 7.86
N LYS A 2 6.05 3.48 8.13
CA LYS A 2 5.98 4.57 9.10
C LYS A 2 5.57 5.87 8.38
N ALA A 3 4.69 6.64 9.01
CA ALA A 3 4.21 7.90 8.43
C ALA A 3 5.35 8.87 8.15
N LYS A 4 6.37 8.88 9.00
CA LYS A 4 7.53 9.74 8.83
C LYS A 4 8.26 9.46 7.51
N GLU A 5 8.46 8.18 7.20
CA GLU A 5 9.12 7.78 5.95
C GLU A 5 8.34 8.28 4.74
N LEU A 6 7.02 8.16 4.79
CA LEU A 6 6.17 8.63 3.69
C LEU A 6 6.23 10.14 3.52
N ARG A 7 6.27 10.88 4.63
CA ARG A 7 6.33 12.34 4.57
C ARG A 7 7.65 12.86 4.01
N ASP A 8 8.71 12.07 4.13
CA ASP A 8 10.03 12.43 3.61
C ASP A 8 10.16 12.15 2.11
N MET A 9 9.20 11.45 1.52
CA MET A 9 9.19 11.13 0.10
C MET A 9 8.63 12.28 -0.75
N THR A 10 9.13 12.40 -1.99
CA THR A 10 8.56 13.33 -2.97
C THR A 10 7.20 12.83 -3.45
N VAL A 11 6.43 13.70 -4.09
CA VAL A 11 5.13 13.32 -4.68
C VAL A 11 5.32 12.19 -5.70
N GLU A 12 6.37 12.28 -6.52
CA GLU A 12 6.65 11.25 -7.52
C GLU A 12 6.97 9.90 -6.89
N GLU A 13 7.79 9.92 -5.83
CA GLU A 13 8.10 8.71 -5.08
C GLU A 13 6.86 8.10 -4.43
N LEU A 14 5.98 8.94 -3.88
CA LEU A 14 4.74 8.49 -3.27
C LEU A 14 3.81 7.86 -4.29
N ARG A 15 3.71 8.44 -5.49
CA ARG A 15 2.88 7.87 -6.56
C ARG A 15 3.39 6.51 -7.00
N SER A 16 4.71 6.38 -7.12
CA SER A 16 5.34 5.11 -7.45
C SER A 16 5.07 4.07 -6.37
N LYS A 17 5.18 4.48 -5.11
CA LYS A 17 4.92 3.61 -3.96
C LYS A 17 3.46 3.18 -3.91
N GLU A 18 2.55 4.11 -4.19
CA GLU A 18 1.11 3.82 -4.25
C GLU A 18 0.82 2.72 -5.26
N LYS A 19 1.39 2.85 -6.46
CA LYS A 19 1.19 1.87 -7.52
C LYS A 19 1.73 0.51 -7.11
N GLU A 20 2.92 0.47 -6.52
CA GLU A 20 3.55 -0.76 -6.04
C GLU A 20 2.68 -1.45 -5.00
N VAL A 21 2.15 -0.68 -4.04
CA VAL A 21 1.31 -1.23 -2.98
C VAL A 21 -0.04 -1.71 -3.54
N GLN A 22 -0.59 -1.00 -4.51
CA GLN A 22 -1.82 -1.43 -5.18
C GLN A 22 -1.64 -2.77 -5.89
N GLU A 23 -0.52 -2.96 -6.57
CA GLU A 23 -0.20 -4.22 -7.23
C GLU A 23 -0.04 -5.35 -6.21
N THR A 24 0.63 -5.07 -5.09
CA THR A 24 0.78 -6.03 -4.01
C THR A 24 -0.59 -6.45 -3.46
N LEU A 25 -1.48 -5.49 -3.22
CA LEU A 25 -2.82 -5.76 -2.72
C LEU A 25 -3.61 -6.61 -3.70
N PHE A 26 -3.52 -6.31 -4.99
CA PHE A 26 -4.19 -7.09 -6.03
C PHE A 26 -3.70 -8.54 -6.00
N ASN A 27 -2.38 -8.73 -5.94
CA ASN A 27 -1.80 -10.07 -5.90
C ASN A 27 -2.23 -10.86 -4.65
N LEU A 28 -2.28 -10.18 -3.49
CA LEU A 28 -2.73 -10.81 -2.25
C LEU A 28 -4.18 -11.26 -2.35
N ARG A 29 -5.04 -10.43 -2.93
CA ARG A 29 -6.45 -10.78 -3.13
C ARG A 29 -6.61 -11.95 -4.09
N PHE A 30 -5.81 -11.97 -5.14
CA PHE A 30 -5.80 -13.07 -6.09
C PHE A 30 -5.37 -14.38 -5.41
N GLN A 31 -4.29 -14.33 -4.63
CA GLN A 31 -3.81 -15.50 -3.89
C GLN A 31 -4.86 -15.98 -2.89
N HIS A 32 -5.55 -15.08 -2.23
CA HIS A 32 -6.61 -15.42 -1.29
C HIS A 32 -7.77 -16.13 -2.00
N ALA A 33 -8.17 -15.59 -3.15
CA ALA A 33 -9.27 -16.16 -3.94
C ALA A 33 -8.95 -17.58 -4.44
N THR A 34 -7.69 -17.87 -4.71
CA THR A 34 -7.25 -19.17 -5.21
C THR A 34 -6.84 -20.13 -4.09
N GLY A 35 -6.91 -19.68 -2.82
CA GLY A 35 -6.55 -20.51 -1.68
C GLY A 35 -5.04 -20.61 -1.43
N LEU A 36 -4.23 -19.81 -2.10
CA LEU A 36 -2.77 -19.87 -1.99
C LEU A 36 -2.20 -18.93 -0.92
N LEU A 37 -3.01 -18.01 -0.37
CA LEU A 37 -2.57 -17.08 0.63
C LEU A 37 -2.59 -17.71 2.03
N GLU A 38 -1.41 -17.84 2.64
CA GLU A 38 -1.29 -18.42 3.98
C GLU A 38 -1.68 -17.44 5.08
N ASN A 39 -1.29 -16.18 4.93
CA ASN A 39 -1.52 -15.16 5.97
C ASN A 39 -2.49 -14.09 5.46
N THR A 40 -3.76 -14.24 5.78
CA THR A 40 -4.82 -13.33 5.35
C THR A 40 -4.71 -11.95 5.98
N MET A 41 -3.96 -11.82 7.08
CA MET A 41 -3.77 -10.52 7.75
C MET A 41 -2.94 -9.55 6.91
N ARG A 42 -2.24 -10.04 5.90
CA ARG A 42 -1.50 -9.18 4.99
C ARG A 42 -2.40 -8.27 4.17
N ILE A 43 -3.63 -8.70 3.90
CA ILE A 43 -4.59 -7.90 3.14
C ILE A 43 -4.97 -6.61 3.87
N PRO A 44 -5.49 -6.67 5.12
CA PRO A 44 -5.82 -5.42 5.84
C PRO A 44 -4.58 -4.58 6.15
N ALA A 45 -3.43 -5.19 6.42
CA ALA A 45 -2.20 -4.45 6.65
C ALA A 45 -1.78 -3.65 5.41
N THR A 46 -1.86 -4.28 4.22
CA THR A 46 -1.53 -3.62 2.96
C THR A 46 -2.52 -2.51 2.65
N LYS A 47 -3.81 -2.69 2.95
CA LYS A 47 -4.82 -1.64 2.80
C LYS A 47 -4.51 -0.43 3.66
N LYS A 48 -4.03 -0.64 4.89
CA LYS A 48 -3.64 0.46 5.78
C LYS A 48 -2.46 1.22 5.20
N ASP A 49 -1.48 0.51 4.67
CA ASP A 49 -0.32 1.13 4.03
C ASP A 49 -0.76 2.00 2.85
N LEU A 50 -1.65 1.49 2.03
CA LEU A 50 -2.17 2.23 0.88
C LEU A 50 -2.91 3.48 1.33
N ALA A 51 -3.74 3.38 2.37
CA ALA A 51 -4.48 4.51 2.91
C ALA A 51 -3.54 5.59 3.43
N ARG A 52 -2.46 5.21 4.10
CA ARG A 52 -1.44 6.16 4.59
C ARG A 52 -0.76 6.88 3.45
N ILE A 53 -0.39 6.14 2.40
CA ILE A 53 0.26 6.74 1.22
C ILE A 53 -0.69 7.77 0.59
N LYS A 54 -1.95 7.45 0.42
CA LYS A 54 -2.94 8.35 -0.16
C LYS A 54 -3.13 9.60 0.70
N THR A 55 -3.15 9.44 2.03
CA THR A 55 -3.30 10.55 2.96
C THR A 55 -2.13 11.52 2.86
N VAL A 56 -0.89 11.00 2.87
CA VAL A 56 0.30 11.84 2.76
C VAL A 56 0.36 12.50 1.40
N LEU A 57 0.04 11.77 0.34
CA LEU A 57 0.02 12.30 -1.02
C LEU A 57 -0.96 13.46 -1.14
N ARG A 58 -2.14 13.32 -0.54
CA ARG A 58 -3.16 14.37 -0.54
C ARG A 58 -2.66 15.63 0.16
N SER A 59 -1.94 15.48 1.27
CA SER A 59 -1.43 16.63 2.02
C SER A 59 -0.28 17.33 1.31
N LYS A 60 0.36 16.68 0.34
CA LYS A 60 1.48 17.26 -0.41
C LYS A 60 1.08 17.94 -1.72
N ARG A 61 -0.18 17.81 -2.10
CA ARG A 61 -0.70 18.46 -3.31
C ARG A 61 -0.86 19.96 -3.12
#